data_f1563f288d7cc17a57a51877cdf0455d
#
_entry.id   f1563f288d7cc17a57a51877cdf0455d
#
_cell.length_a   1.000
_cell.length_b   1.000
_cell.length_c   1.000
_cell.angle_alpha   90.00
_cell.angle_beta   90.00
_cell.angle_gamma   90.00
#
_symmetry.space_group_name_H-M   'P 1'
#
loop_
_entity.id
_entity.type
_entity.pdbx_description
1 polymer ?
#
loop_
_entity_poly.entity_id
_entity_poly.type
_entity_poly.pdbx_seq_one_letter_code
_entity_poly.pdbx_strand_id
1 'polypeptide(L)'
;MKGTDELIDQLLTAKRTVGDAARPDIVSKISASGKMTARQRMTALLDEDSEVEFGSIAGSTQEGDWIPEAGGVDFVGSVGGQPVIASSTDYSDHGGGYGAGRLGRLFAVAYERRWPVVLFVDGGGSRARHPRGGMGHIETTGQVGRFSVLDGLPELSGWVPTVSIVSGPAFAGHASLAGFSDFLISTSGSSIG
;
A
#
# COMPACT_ATOMS: atom_id res chain seq x y z
N MET A 1 19.81 1.89 -27.47
CA MET A 1 18.37 1.78 -27.07
C MET A 1 18.12 0.32 -26.75
N LYS A 2 17.53 0.03 -25.57
CA LYS A 2 17.16 -1.35 -25.20
C LYS A 2 16.04 -1.83 -26.11
N GLY A 3 16.09 -3.13 -26.49
CA GLY A 3 15.01 -3.75 -27.25
C GLY A 3 13.73 -3.90 -26.44
N THR A 4 12.58 -4.04 -27.11
CA THR A 4 11.27 -4.21 -26.43
C THR A 4 11.27 -5.42 -25.50
N ASP A 5 11.85 -6.54 -25.91
CA ASP A 5 11.92 -7.76 -25.12
C ASP A 5 12.75 -7.57 -23.83
N GLU A 6 13.86 -6.83 -23.92
CA GLU A 6 14.68 -6.48 -22.73
C GLU A 6 13.91 -5.61 -21.73
N LEU A 7 13.08 -4.69 -22.21
CA LEU A 7 12.23 -3.86 -21.35
C LEU A 7 11.12 -4.67 -20.69
N ILE A 8 10.53 -5.62 -21.41
CA ILE A 8 9.52 -6.54 -20.87
C ILE A 8 10.15 -7.41 -19.78
N ASP A 9 11.32 -7.97 -20.02
CA ASP A 9 12.02 -8.81 -19.03
C ASP A 9 12.39 -8.02 -17.76
N GLN A 10 12.80 -6.77 -17.92
CA GLN A 10 13.05 -5.88 -16.76
C GLN A 10 11.78 -5.62 -15.96
N LEU A 11 10.65 -5.33 -16.63
CA LEU A 11 9.36 -5.15 -16.00
C LEU A 11 8.91 -6.39 -15.23
N LEU A 12 8.99 -7.56 -15.83
CA LEU A 12 8.61 -8.82 -15.21
C LEU A 12 9.52 -9.15 -14.02
N THR A 13 10.80 -8.85 -14.13
CA THR A 13 11.76 -9.02 -13.03
C THR A 13 11.43 -8.07 -11.88
N ALA A 14 11.19 -6.79 -12.14
CA ALA A 14 10.79 -5.82 -11.12
C ALA A 14 9.51 -6.27 -10.40
N LYS A 15 8.52 -6.78 -11.11
CA LYS A 15 7.29 -7.34 -10.51
C LYS A 15 7.56 -8.54 -9.60
N ARG A 16 8.47 -9.42 -9.98
CA ARG A 16 8.84 -10.59 -9.15
C ARG A 16 9.54 -10.20 -7.87
N THR A 17 10.41 -9.19 -7.91
CA THR A 17 11.22 -8.79 -6.74
C THR A 17 10.41 -8.19 -5.60
N VAL A 18 9.22 -7.63 -5.86
CA VAL A 18 8.33 -7.09 -4.83
C VAL A 18 7.36 -8.11 -4.24
N GLY A 19 7.34 -9.32 -4.79
CA GLY A 19 6.47 -10.41 -4.31
C GLY A 19 7.01 -11.11 -3.07
N ASP A 20 6.12 -11.76 -2.32
CA ASP A 20 6.48 -12.53 -1.13
C ASP A 20 7.47 -13.67 -1.42
N ALA A 21 7.38 -14.29 -2.59
CA ALA A 21 8.28 -15.34 -3.03
C ALA A 21 9.76 -14.88 -3.14
N ALA A 22 10.00 -13.60 -3.37
CA ALA A 22 11.34 -13.03 -3.42
C ALA A 22 11.91 -12.67 -2.04
N ARG A 23 11.09 -12.75 -0.98
CA ARG A 23 11.42 -12.32 0.39
C ARG A 23 11.12 -13.41 1.44
N PRO A 24 11.54 -14.67 1.26
CA PRO A 24 11.14 -15.78 2.12
C PRO A 24 11.50 -15.58 3.60
N ASP A 25 12.64 -14.96 3.89
CA ASP A 25 13.08 -14.69 5.27
C ASP A 25 12.16 -13.68 5.96
N ILE A 26 11.70 -12.64 5.24
CA ILE A 26 10.77 -11.64 5.75
C ILE A 26 9.41 -12.28 5.99
N VAL A 27 8.92 -13.06 5.03
CA VAL A 27 7.65 -13.81 5.15
C VAL A 27 7.69 -14.73 6.37
N SER A 28 8.79 -15.47 6.57
CA SER A 28 8.96 -16.35 7.72
C SER A 28 8.93 -15.59 9.05
N LYS A 29 9.58 -14.43 9.15
CA LYS A 29 9.56 -13.59 10.36
C LYS A 29 8.16 -13.06 10.67
N ILE A 30 7.43 -12.59 9.65
CA ILE A 30 6.06 -12.10 9.80
C ILE A 30 5.15 -13.23 10.28
N SER A 31 5.22 -14.39 9.62
CA SER A 31 4.43 -15.58 9.99
C SER A 31 4.74 -16.08 11.39
N ALA A 32 6.01 -16.07 11.81
CA ALA A 32 6.42 -16.46 13.16
C ALA A 32 5.85 -15.54 14.25
N SER A 33 5.52 -14.28 13.89
CA SER A 33 4.84 -13.33 14.78
C SER A 33 3.31 -13.48 14.79
N GLY A 34 2.76 -14.48 14.10
CA GLY A 34 1.33 -14.71 13.98
C GLY A 34 0.61 -13.71 13.07
N LYS A 35 1.35 -13.01 12.20
CA LYS A 35 0.82 -11.99 11.29
C LYS A 35 0.87 -12.44 9.84
N MET A 36 0.09 -11.79 9.00
CA MET A 36 0.10 -11.94 7.56
C MET A 36 0.94 -10.83 6.92
N THR A 37 1.58 -11.16 5.78
CA THR A 37 2.18 -10.14 4.92
C THR A 37 1.10 -9.23 4.31
N ALA A 38 1.52 -8.10 3.75
CA ALA A 38 0.58 -7.20 3.06
C ALA A 38 -0.17 -7.93 1.92
N ARG A 39 0.52 -8.79 1.17
CA ARG A 39 -0.09 -9.57 0.08
C ARG A 39 -1.02 -10.65 0.58
N GLN A 40 -0.63 -11.39 1.64
CA GLN A 40 -1.50 -12.40 2.25
C GLN A 40 -2.80 -11.80 2.79
N ARG A 41 -2.77 -10.55 3.31
CA ARG A 41 -3.98 -9.83 3.72
C ARG A 41 -4.91 -9.56 2.54
N MET A 42 -4.37 -9.19 1.37
CA MET A 42 -5.17 -8.97 0.17
C MET A 42 -5.79 -10.26 -0.33
N THR A 43 -5.02 -11.35 -0.41
CA THR A 43 -5.53 -12.68 -0.78
C THR A 43 -6.62 -13.16 0.20
N ALA A 44 -6.51 -12.84 1.49
CA ALA A 44 -7.51 -13.22 2.48
C ALA A 44 -8.78 -12.34 2.44
N LEU A 45 -8.69 -11.13 1.93
CA LEU A 45 -9.79 -10.17 1.86
C LEU A 45 -10.57 -10.27 0.56
N LEU A 46 -9.87 -10.34 -0.57
CA LEU A 46 -10.48 -10.22 -1.90
C LEU A 46 -10.98 -11.57 -2.41
N ASP A 47 -12.03 -11.53 -3.20
CA ASP A 47 -12.53 -12.70 -3.90
C ASP A 47 -11.46 -13.23 -4.88
N GLU A 48 -11.37 -14.54 -5.02
CA GLU A 48 -10.43 -15.21 -5.92
C GLU A 48 -10.56 -14.66 -7.36
N ASP A 49 -9.43 -14.42 -8.00
CA ASP A 49 -9.32 -13.89 -9.37
C ASP A 49 -9.97 -12.51 -9.61
N SER A 50 -10.35 -11.78 -8.55
CA SER A 50 -10.94 -10.45 -8.70
C SER A 50 -9.90 -9.33 -8.65
N GLU A 51 -8.70 -9.60 -8.16
CA GLU A 51 -7.70 -8.59 -7.81
C GLU A 51 -6.94 -8.06 -9.02
N VAL A 52 -6.82 -6.72 -9.08
CA VAL A 52 -5.93 -6.00 -9.98
C VAL A 52 -5.01 -5.11 -9.16
N GLU A 53 -3.71 -5.42 -9.16
CA GLU A 53 -2.71 -4.65 -8.41
C GLU A 53 -2.37 -3.33 -9.11
N PHE A 54 -2.39 -2.25 -8.35
CA PHE A 54 -1.98 -0.91 -8.76
C PHE A 54 -0.57 -0.61 -8.28
N GLY A 55 0.27 -0.10 -9.19
CA GLY A 55 1.60 0.38 -8.82
C GLY A 55 2.55 -0.72 -8.31
N SER A 56 2.39 -1.95 -8.81
CA SER A 56 3.22 -3.10 -8.40
C SER A 56 4.73 -2.89 -8.61
N ILE A 57 5.11 -1.97 -9.50
CA ILE A 57 6.50 -1.60 -9.76
C ILE A 57 6.80 -0.17 -9.33
N ALA A 58 5.96 0.42 -8.47
CA ALA A 58 6.30 1.71 -7.87
C ALA A 58 7.59 1.56 -7.06
N GLY A 59 8.44 2.56 -7.11
CA GLY A 59 9.75 2.49 -6.48
C GLY A 59 10.44 3.84 -6.44
N SER A 60 11.72 3.84 -6.12
CA SER A 60 12.55 5.03 -6.05
C SER A 60 13.82 4.87 -6.88
N THR A 61 14.36 5.98 -7.37
CA THR A 61 15.69 5.98 -7.97
C THR A 61 16.74 6.16 -6.89
N GLN A 62 17.64 5.19 -6.76
CA GLN A 62 18.75 5.23 -5.83
C GLN A 62 20.06 5.05 -6.60
N GLU A 63 20.98 6.00 -6.49
CA GLU A 63 22.28 5.99 -7.18
C GLU A 63 22.19 5.80 -8.71
N GLY A 64 21.06 6.19 -9.32
CA GLY A 64 20.79 6.04 -10.75
C GLY A 64 20.04 4.77 -11.14
N ASP A 65 19.86 3.83 -10.23
CA ASP A 65 19.10 2.61 -10.46
C ASP A 65 17.68 2.72 -9.90
N TRP A 66 16.72 2.19 -10.65
CA TRP A 66 15.34 2.06 -10.22
C TRP A 66 15.19 0.86 -9.28
N ILE A 67 14.78 1.12 -8.04
CA ILE A 67 14.55 0.10 -7.03
C ILE A 67 13.05 -0.01 -6.75
N PRO A 68 12.40 -1.12 -7.12
CA PRO A 68 11.01 -1.37 -6.75
C PRO A 68 10.86 -1.44 -5.23
N GLU A 69 9.78 -0.88 -4.71
CA GLU A 69 9.51 -0.88 -3.28
C GLU A 69 8.31 -1.75 -2.93
N ALA A 70 8.49 -2.59 -1.91
CA ALA A 70 7.46 -3.49 -1.43
C ALA A 70 6.64 -2.90 -0.26
N GLY A 71 6.82 -1.63 0.06
CA GLY A 71 6.31 -0.97 1.28
C GLY A 71 4.80 -0.88 1.43
N GLY A 72 4.09 -1.34 0.43
CA GLY A 72 2.64 -1.47 0.46
C GLY A 72 2.13 -2.10 -0.82
N VAL A 73 0.93 -2.63 -0.76
CA VAL A 73 0.22 -3.19 -1.90
C VAL A 73 -1.15 -2.56 -1.99
N ASP A 74 -1.55 -2.23 -3.21
CA ASP A 74 -2.79 -1.52 -3.52
C ASP A 74 -3.54 -2.29 -4.59
N PHE A 75 -4.81 -2.57 -4.35
CA PHE A 75 -5.64 -3.37 -5.24
C PHE A 75 -7.00 -2.73 -5.50
N VAL A 76 -7.51 -3.02 -6.67
CA VAL A 76 -8.94 -3.02 -6.96
C VAL A 76 -9.36 -4.47 -7.06
N GLY A 77 -10.46 -4.84 -6.43
CA GLY A 77 -10.99 -6.20 -6.46
C GLY A 77 -12.44 -6.24 -6.02
N SER A 78 -12.92 -7.38 -5.57
CA SER A 78 -14.24 -7.53 -4.98
C SER A 78 -14.19 -8.27 -3.64
N VAL A 79 -15.21 -8.04 -2.82
CA VAL A 79 -15.49 -8.78 -1.59
C VAL A 79 -16.95 -9.21 -1.63
N GLY A 80 -17.20 -10.51 -1.69
CA GLY A 80 -18.56 -11.04 -1.88
C GLY A 80 -19.23 -10.52 -3.15
N GLY A 81 -18.48 -10.36 -4.23
CA GLY A 81 -18.94 -9.83 -5.51
C GLY A 81 -19.12 -8.31 -5.57
N GLN A 82 -18.87 -7.57 -4.49
CA GLN A 82 -18.98 -6.11 -4.47
C GLN A 82 -17.59 -5.48 -4.72
N PRO A 83 -17.46 -4.55 -5.69
CA PRO A 83 -16.19 -3.87 -5.96
C PRO A 83 -15.68 -3.13 -4.73
N VAL A 84 -14.37 -3.18 -4.51
CA VAL A 84 -13.69 -2.54 -3.37
C VAL A 84 -12.31 -2.04 -3.77
N ILE A 85 -11.88 -0.96 -3.16
CA ILE A 85 -10.49 -0.53 -3.11
C ILE A 85 -9.85 -1.11 -1.86
N ALA A 86 -8.73 -1.80 -1.99
CA ALA A 86 -8.02 -2.37 -0.86
C ALA A 86 -6.55 -1.95 -0.87
N SER A 87 -6.02 -1.56 0.28
CA SER A 87 -4.61 -1.23 0.45
C SER A 87 -4.06 -1.85 1.73
N SER A 88 -2.84 -2.31 1.69
CA SER A 88 -2.14 -2.79 2.87
C SER A 88 -0.71 -2.27 2.90
N THR A 89 -0.31 -1.65 3.99
CA THR A 89 1.08 -1.33 4.25
C THR A 89 1.87 -2.57 4.65
N ASP A 90 3.14 -2.59 4.31
CA ASP A 90 4.11 -3.60 4.75
C ASP A 90 5.08 -2.97 5.75
N TYR A 91 4.87 -3.21 7.03
CA TYR A 91 5.74 -2.68 8.08
C TYR A 91 7.21 -3.13 7.95
N SER A 92 7.46 -4.25 7.29
CA SER A 92 8.81 -4.77 7.07
C SER A 92 9.63 -3.94 6.08
N ASP A 93 8.97 -3.09 5.29
CA ASP A 93 9.63 -2.18 4.38
C ASP A 93 9.50 -0.73 4.88
N HIS A 94 10.64 -0.15 5.30
CA HIS A 94 10.72 1.21 5.82
C HIS A 94 9.68 1.56 6.91
N GLY A 95 9.30 0.58 7.74
CA GLY A 95 8.29 0.76 8.78
C GLY A 95 6.88 1.04 8.25
N GLY A 96 6.57 0.55 7.06
CA GLY A 96 5.27 0.77 6.39
C GLY A 96 5.10 2.18 5.82
N GLY A 97 6.18 2.95 5.71
CA GLY A 97 6.13 4.33 5.24
C GLY A 97 5.49 4.44 3.85
N TYR A 98 4.41 5.21 3.74
CA TYR A 98 3.78 5.46 2.45
C TYR A 98 4.69 6.25 1.52
N GLY A 99 4.84 5.77 0.31
CA GLY A 99 5.28 6.58 -0.80
C GLY A 99 4.16 7.52 -1.24
N ALA A 100 4.51 8.78 -1.39
CA ALA A 100 3.54 9.79 -1.82
C ALA A 100 2.89 9.41 -3.16
N GLY A 101 1.58 9.52 -3.27
CA GLY A 101 0.83 9.49 -4.52
C GLY A 101 0.10 8.18 -4.88
N ARG A 102 0.51 7.03 -4.38
CA ARG A 102 -0.17 5.76 -4.72
C ARG A 102 -1.60 5.72 -4.18
N LEU A 103 -1.74 5.92 -2.88
CA LEU A 103 -3.04 5.83 -2.20
C LEU A 103 -4.01 6.94 -2.66
N GLY A 104 -3.50 8.14 -2.95
CA GLY A 104 -4.33 9.23 -3.50
C GLY A 104 -4.99 8.90 -4.84
N ARG A 105 -4.33 8.11 -5.70
CA ARG A 105 -4.94 7.61 -6.94
C ARG A 105 -6.09 6.64 -6.67
N LEU A 106 -5.92 5.76 -5.70
CA LEU A 106 -6.98 4.81 -5.30
C LEU A 106 -8.17 5.53 -4.68
N PHE A 107 -7.93 6.56 -3.87
CA PHE A 107 -9.01 7.39 -3.33
C PHE A 107 -9.77 8.13 -4.44
N ALA A 108 -9.09 8.57 -5.50
CA ALA A 108 -9.77 9.15 -6.65
C ALA A 108 -10.69 8.12 -7.35
N VAL A 109 -10.23 6.89 -7.54
CA VAL A 109 -11.06 5.80 -8.08
C VAL A 109 -12.23 5.50 -7.17
N ALA A 110 -12.02 5.41 -5.84
CA ALA A 110 -13.07 5.20 -4.86
C ALA A 110 -14.14 6.30 -4.95
N TYR A 111 -13.72 7.55 -5.02
CA TYR A 111 -14.60 8.71 -5.14
C TYR A 111 -15.44 8.67 -6.42
N GLU A 112 -14.80 8.44 -7.57
CA GLU A 112 -15.46 8.44 -8.87
C GLU A 112 -16.40 7.25 -9.06
N ARG A 113 -15.97 6.08 -8.60
CA ARG A 113 -16.72 4.82 -8.76
C ARG A 113 -17.69 4.54 -7.62
N ARG A 114 -17.62 5.29 -6.53
CA ARG A 114 -18.37 5.05 -5.28
C ARG A 114 -18.12 3.66 -4.70
N TRP A 115 -16.86 3.23 -4.75
CA TRP A 115 -16.45 1.94 -4.21
C TRP A 115 -15.96 2.08 -2.78
N PRO A 116 -16.34 1.17 -1.87
CA PRO A 116 -15.81 1.14 -0.51
C PRO A 116 -14.29 1.03 -0.49
N VAL A 117 -13.69 1.50 0.61
CA VAL A 117 -12.24 1.44 0.82
C VAL A 117 -11.92 0.63 2.06
N VAL A 118 -11.00 -0.35 1.93
CA VAL A 118 -10.46 -1.13 3.05
C VAL A 118 -8.95 -0.92 3.13
N LEU A 119 -8.48 -0.46 4.29
CA LEU A 119 -7.08 -0.15 4.54
C LEU A 119 -6.52 -1.00 5.68
N PHE A 120 -5.41 -1.69 5.45
CA PHE A 120 -4.59 -2.24 6.53
C PHE A 120 -3.45 -1.24 6.80
N VAL A 121 -3.51 -0.56 7.93
CA VAL A 121 -2.71 0.64 8.20
C VAL A 121 -1.66 0.44 9.30
N ASP A 122 -0.83 -0.57 9.17
CA ASP A 122 0.30 -0.78 10.07
C ASP A 122 1.50 0.06 9.60
N GLY A 123 1.99 0.99 10.42
CA GLY A 123 3.14 1.79 10.03
C GLY A 123 3.60 2.80 11.07
N GLY A 124 4.86 3.21 10.93
CA GLY A 124 5.54 4.19 11.80
C GLY A 124 5.37 5.65 11.36
N GLY A 125 4.56 5.92 10.34
CA GLY A 125 4.38 7.27 9.78
C GLY A 125 5.12 7.47 8.46
N SER A 126 5.52 8.71 8.19
CA SER A 126 6.26 9.06 6.97
C SER A 126 7.67 8.48 7.00
N ARG A 127 8.21 8.16 5.82
CA ARG A 127 9.62 7.77 5.69
C ARG A 127 10.54 8.84 6.22
N ALA A 128 11.55 8.43 6.96
CA ALA A 128 12.66 9.30 7.31
C ALA A 128 13.37 9.78 6.02
N ARG A 129 13.87 11.01 6.04
CA ARG A 129 14.72 11.51 4.95
C ARG A 129 15.94 10.61 4.79
N HIS A 130 16.26 10.27 3.54
CA HIS A 130 17.51 9.58 3.27
C HIS A 130 18.70 10.47 3.71
N PRO A 131 19.76 9.92 4.36
CA PRO A 131 20.91 10.70 4.86
C PRO A 131 21.60 11.55 3.79
N ARG A 132 21.48 11.19 2.51
CA ARG A 132 22.10 11.90 1.37
C ARG A 132 21.25 13.02 0.76
N GLY A 133 20.22 13.47 1.45
CA GLY A 133 19.41 14.63 1.03
C GLY A 133 18.35 14.29 -0.01
N GLY A 134 17.14 14.45 0.36
CA GLY A 134 15.92 14.22 -0.41
C GLY A 134 14.95 13.48 0.49
N MET A 135 13.69 13.85 0.45
CA MET A 135 12.66 12.91 0.86
C MET A 135 12.78 11.77 -0.15
N GLY A 136 12.80 10.52 0.32
CA GLY A 136 12.66 9.38 -0.56
C GLY A 136 11.33 9.52 -1.29
N HIS A 137 11.37 10.29 -2.37
CA HIS A 137 10.23 10.35 -3.27
C HIS A 137 10.14 8.99 -3.91
N ILE A 138 9.09 8.28 -3.62
CA ILE A 138 8.59 7.35 -4.60
C ILE A 138 8.22 8.22 -5.78
N GLU A 139 9.07 8.23 -6.77
CA GLU A 139 8.76 8.79 -8.08
C GLU A 139 7.74 7.89 -8.77
N THR A 140 6.56 7.79 -8.17
CA THR A 140 5.43 7.44 -8.98
C THR A 140 5.14 8.68 -9.81
N THR A 141 5.15 8.55 -11.10
CA THR A 141 4.52 9.41 -12.08
C THR A 141 3.69 10.53 -11.46
N GLY A 142 4.34 11.52 -10.86
CA GLY A 142 3.75 12.72 -10.29
C GLY A 142 2.56 12.49 -9.33
N GLN A 143 2.19 13.51 -8.64
CA GLN A 143 0.89 13.58 -7.96
C GLN A 143 -0.23 13.56 -9.03
N VAL A 144 -0.51 12.38 -9.57
CA VAL A 144 -1.60 12.16 -10.52
C VAL A 144 -2.81 11.75 -9.70
N GLY A 145 -3.50 12.72 -9.14
CA GLY A 145 -4.72 12.46 -8.42
C GLY A 145 -5.22 13.72 -7.72
N ARG A 146 -6.53 13.79 -7.60
CA ARG A 146 -7.25 14.85 -6.90
C ARG A 146 -6.88 14.92 -5.40
N PHE A 147 -6.44 13.79 -4.83
CA PHE A 147 -6.28 13.63 -3.40
C PHE A 147 -4.82 13.34 -3.00
N SER A 148 -4.39 13.95 -1.90
CA SER A 148 -3.23 13.46 -1.16
C SER A 148 -3.61 12.26 -0.27
N VAL A 149 -2.63 11.64 0.34
CA VAL A 149 -2.88 10.52 1.27
C VAL A 149 -3.73 10.96 2.48
N LEU A 150 -3.51 12.16 2.99
CA LEU A 150 -4.19 12.64 4.19
C LEU A 150 -5.52 13.35 3.88
N ASP A 151 -5.68 13.92 2.70
CA ASP A 151 -6.92 14.61 2.32
C ASP A 151 -7.97 13.64 1.76
N GLY A 152 -7.52 12.49 1.21
CA GLY A 152 -8.39 11.59 0.50
C GLY A 152 -9.45 10.92 1.36
N LEU A 153 -9.10 10.41 2.53
CA LEU A 153 -10.10 9.76 3.41
C LEU A 153 -11.15 10.74 3.95
N PRO A 154 -10.80 11.94 4.43
CA PRO A 154 -11.80 12.94 4.78
C PRO A 154 -12.76 13.28 3.64
N GLU A 155 -12.28 13.38 2.41
CA GLU A 155 -13.12 13.63 1.22
C GLU A 155 -14.04 12.45 0.85
N LEU A 156 -13.69 11.24 1.26
CA LEU A 156 -14.51 10.04 1.08
C LEU A 156 -15.56 9.88 2.19
N SER A 157 -15.38 10.53 3.34
CA SER A 157 -16.27 10.42 4.49
C SER A 157 -17.71 10.83 4.13
N GLY A 158 -18.66 9.95 4.43
CA GLY A 158 -20.05 10.11 4.05
C GLY A 158 -20.34 9.94 2.55
N TRP A 159 -19.34 9.65 1.72
CA TRP A 159 -19.49 9.41 0.28
C TRP A 159 -19.41 7.93 -0.07
N VAL A 160 -18.44 7.24 0.49
CA VAL A 160 -18.28 5.79 0.39
C VAL A 160 -17.88 5.21 1.75
N PRO A 161 -18.27 3.97 2.08
CA PRO A 161 -17.83 3.33 3.32
C PRO A 161 -16.31 3.17 3.34
N THR A 162 -15.69 3.49 4.47
CA THR A 162 -14.25 3.35 4.69
C THR A 162 -13.97 2.52 5.94
N VAL A 163 -13.09 1.53 5.82
CA VAL A 163 -12.72 0.62 6.90
C VAL A 163 -11.20 0.61 7.05
N SER A 164 -10.70 0.86 8.23
CA SER A 164 -9.29 0.65 8.57
C SER A 164 -9.11 -0.53 9.51
N ILE A 165 -8.09 -1.33 9.25
CA ILE A 165 -7.70 -2.49 10.05
C ILE A 165 -6.28 -2.24 10.55
N VAL A 166 -6.10 -2.28 11.88
CA VAL A 166 -4.79 -2.13 12.54
C VAL A 166 -4.44 -3.45 13.20
N SER A 167 -3.34 -4.06 12.77
CA SER A 167 -2.87 -5.34 13.30
C SER A 167 -1.46 -5.27 13.91
N GLY A 168 -0.87 -4.10 13.90
CA GLY A 168 0.44 -3.78 14.45
C GLY A 168 0.50 -2.34 14.98
N PRO A 169 1.67 -1.69 14.89
CA PRO A 169 1.78 -0.27 15.21
C PRO A 169 1.20 0.59 14.08
N ALA A 170 0.41 1.59 14.42
CA ALA A 170 -0.10 2.61 13.51
C ALA A 170 0.14 3.98 14.13
N PHE A 171 1.19 4.68 13.68
CA PHE A 171 1.59 5.96 14.24
C PHE A 171 1.56 7.07 13.19
N ALA A 172 1.43 8.31 13.66
CA ALA A 172 1.43 9.52 12.84
C ALA A 172 0.42 9.42 11.66
N GLY A 173 0.85 9.51 10.41
CA GLY A 173 -0.03 9.44 9.24
C GLY A 173 -0.87 8.16 9.16
N HIS A 174 -0.37 7.03 9.66
CA HIS A 174 -1.14 5.77 9.72
C HIS A 174 -2.24 5.85 10.79
N ALA A 175 -1.96 6.45 11.94
CA ALA A 175 -2.99 6.71 12.96
C ALA A 175 -4.05 7.68 12.43
N SER A 176 -3.66 8.69 11.65
CA SER A 176 -4.61 9.61 11.00
C SER A 176 -5.52 8.88 10.03
N LEU A 177 -4.98 7.99 9.18
CA LEU A 177 -5.79 7.18 8.28
C LEU A 177 -6.76 6.28 9.04
N ALA A 178 -6.29 5.64 10.12
CA ALA A 178 -7.15 4.84 10.98
C ALA A 178 -8.31 5.67 11.58
N GLY A 179 -7.99 6.88 12.05
CA GLY A 179 -8.96 7.77 12.70
C GLY A 179 -9.97 8.44 11.74
N PHE A 180 -9.63 8.57 10.47
CA PHE A 180 -10.55 9.13 9.45
C PHE A 180 -11.50 8.11 8.84
N SER A 181 -11.30 6.82 9.09
CA SER A 181 -12.19 5.78 8.56
C SER A 181 -13.51 5.70 9.33
N ASP A 182 -14.59 5.35 8.65
CA ASP A 182 -15.91 5.18 9.27
C ASP A 182 -15.92 4.02 10.27
N PHE A 183 -15.14 2.97 9.97
CA PHE A 183 -14.99 1.80 10.83
C PHE A 183 -13.51 1.51 11.10
N LEU A 184 -13.17 1.33 12.37
CA LEU A 184 -11.83 0.93 12.81
C LEU A 184 -11.87 -0.43 13.49
N ILE A 185 -11.09 -1.37 12.97
CA ILE A 185 -10.91 -2.70 13.53
C ILE A 185 -9.47 -2.79 14.06
N SER A 186 -9.32 -3.06 15.34
CA SER A 186 -8.02 -3.29 15.98
C SER A 186 -7.89 -4.74 16.41
N THR A 187 -6.77 -5.37 16.09
CA THR A 187 -6.47 -6.71 16.61
C THR A 187 -5.76 -6.63 17.96
N SER A 188 -5.78 -7.71 18.72
CA SER A 188 -5.03 -7.81 19.97
C SER A 188 -3.53 -7.54 19.72
N GLY A 189 -2.93 -6.67 20.55
CA GLY A 189 -1.52 -6.29 20.43
C GLY A 189 -1.23 -5.19 19.39
N SER A 190 -2.24 -4.59 18.75
CA SER A 190 -2.07 -3.38 17.96
C SER A 190 -1.91 -2.15 18.86
N SER A 191 -1.29 -1.09 18.32
CA SER A 191 -1.15 0.20 18.99
C SER A 191 -1.38 1.34 18.00
N ILE A 192 -2.10 2.39 18.43
CA ILE A 192 -2.43 3.56 17.60
C ILE A 192 -1.99 4.80 18.35
N GLY A 193 -1.24 5.70 17.69
CA GLY A 193 -0.76 6.92 18.32
C GLY A 193 -0.13 7.97 17.41
#